data_ef7a3fcf41ecf351e85b9fa0c8520667
#
_entry.id   ef7a3fcf41ecf351e85b9fa0c8520667
#
_cell.length_a   1.000
_cell.length_b   1.000
_cell.length_c   1.000
_cell.angle_alpha   90.00
_cell.angle_beta   90.00
_cell.angle_gamma   90.00
#
_symmetry.space_group_name_H-M   'P 1'
#
loop_
_entity.id
_entity.type
_entity.pdbx_description
1 polymer ?
#
loop_
_entity_poly.entity_id
_entity_poly.type
_entity_poly.pdbx_seq_one_letter_code
_entity_poly.pdbx_strand_id
1 'polypeptide(L)'
;MSEPWLNPVQLDEIRALAEVRPDFPEHMLVLFEEAATEALEGCVGAWLSADADQLESFAHRLKGTAASLGAVELRSQAERLEMDAGTEASIQRRRLDELERAIEATCRAYADWLQRV
;
A
#
# COMPACT_ATOMS: atom_id res chain seq x y z
N MET A 1 21.79 3.75 2.31
CA MET A 1 20.79 3.27 3.25
C MET A 1 19.53 2.87 2.48
N SER A 2 19.03 1.68 2.73
CA SER A 2 17.82 1.21 2.03
C SER A 2 16.59 1.96 2.53
N GLU A 3 15.66 2.23 1.62
CA GLU A 3 14.36 2.79 1.98
C GLU A 3 13.58 1.76 2.80
N PRO A 4 13.10 2.10 4.01
CA PRO A 4 12.31 1.15 4.80
C PRO A 4 10.94 0.87 4.19
N TRP A 5 10.49 1.72 3.26
CA TRP A 5 9.18 1.63 2.65
C TRP A 5 9.17 0.83 1.35
N LEU A 6 10.30 0.69 0.68
CA LEU A 6 10.39 0.12 -0.67
C LEU A 6 11.46 -0.96 -0.75
N ASN A 7 11.17 -2.00 -1.54
CA ASN A 7 12.09 -3.09 -1.80
C ASN A 7 12.98 -2.71 -2.99
N PRO A 8 14.32 -2.63 -2.81
CA PRO A 8 15.22 -2.27 -3.91
C PRO A 8 15.14 -3.18 -5.12
N VAL A 9 14.91 -4.48 -4.91
CA VAL A 9 14.79 -5.44 -6.02
C VAL A 9 13.60 -5.10 -6.90
N GLN A 10 12.46 -4.79 -6.29
CA GLN A 10 11.25 -4.42 -7.03
C GLN A 10 11.45 -3.10 -7.77
N LEU A 11 12.14 -2.14 -7.15
CA LEU A 11 12.45 -0.86 -7.81
C LEU A 11 13.35 -1.06 -9.03
N ASP A 12 14.33 -1.96 -8.93
CA ASP A 12 15.20 -2.28 -10.06
C ASP A 12 14.42 -2.89 -11.23
N GLU A 13 13.43 -3.74 -10.93
CA GLU A 13 12.57 -4.31 -11.96
C GLU A 13 11.73 -3.24 -12.64
N ILE A 14 11.18 -2.30 -11.87
CA ILE A 14 10.41 -1.18 -12.41
C ILE A 14 11.30 -0.32 -13.30
N ARG A 15 12.53 -0.04 -12.85
CA ARG A 15 13.49 0.74 -13.63
C ARG A 15 13.84 0.05 -14.95
N ALA A 16 14.02 -1.27 -14.92
CA ALA A 16 14.33 -2.04 -16.11
C ALA A 16 13.21 -1.94 -17.15
N LEU A 17 11.96 -1.94 -16.71
CA LEU A 17 10.82 -1.79 -17.60
C LEU A 17 10.73 -0.40 -18.23
N ALA A 18 11.35 0.60 -17.62
CA ALA A 18 11.41 1.96 -18.16
C ALA A 18 12.24 2.02 -19.45
N GLU A 19 13.12 1.07 -19.70
CA GLU A 19 13.87 0.99 -20.96
C GLU A 19 12.95 0.74 -22.14
N VAL A 20 11.86 -0.01 -21.91
CA VAL A 20 10.85 -0.31 -22.94
C VAL A 20 9.71 0.71 -22.91
N ARG A 21 9.30 1.12 -21.70
CA ARG A 21 8.25 2.11 -21.49
C ARG A 21 8.75 3.18 -20.53
N PRO A 22 9.30 4.30 -21.05
CA PRO A 22 9.92 5.33 -20.21
C PRO A 22 9.00 5.94 -19.18
N ASP A 23 7.69 5.98 -19.43
CA ASP A 23 6.67 6.51 -18.50
C ASP A 23 6.21 5.48 -17.46
N PHE A 24 6.70 4.25 -17.54
CA PHE A 24 6.22 3.17 -16.68
C PHE A 24 6.40 3.45 -15.20
N PRO A 25 7.56 3.94 -14.71
CA PRO A 25 7.70 4.21 -13.27
C PRO A 25 6.72 5.25 -12.75
N GLU A 26 6.47 6.31 -13.51
CA GLU A 26 5.50 7.35 -13.11
C GLU A 26 4.08 6.81 -13.16
N HIS A 27 3.77 6.01 -14.17
CA HIS A 27 2.45 5.40 -14.31
C HIS A 27 2.15 4.45 -13.16
N MET A 28 3.16 3.72 -12.69
CA MET A 28 3.03 2.83 -11.52
C MET A 28 2.60 3.60 -10.27
N LEU A 29 3.13 4.81 -10.06
CA LEU A 29 2.74 5.62 -8.91
C LEU A 29 1.26 6.00 -8.98
N VAL A 30 0.79 6.42 -10.15
CA VAL A 30 -0.62 6.80 -10.35
C VAL A 30 -1.52 5.61 -10.05
N LEU A 31 -1.21 4.44 -10.61
CA LEU A 31 -1.99 3.23 -10.40
C LEU A 31 -1.99 2.81 -8.93
N PHE A 32 -0.84 2.91 -8.27
CA PHE A 32 -0.72 2.59 -6.86
C PHE A 32 -1.57 3.51 -6.00
N GLU A 33 -1.51 4.82 -6.22
CA GLU A 33 -2.28 5.79 -5.44
C GLU A 33 -3.78 5.55 -5.58
N GLU A 34 -4.25 5.30 -6.81
CA GLU A 34 -5.66 5.00 -7.06
C GLU A 34 -6.10 3.73 -6.36
N ALA A 35 -5.35 2.66 -6.52
CA ALA A 35 -5.69 1.35 -5.93
C ALA A 35 -5.61 1.37 -4.41
N ALA A 36 -4.59 2.02 -3.85
CA ALA A 36 -4.41 2.10 -2.40
C ALA A 36 -5.51 2.95 -1.76
N THR A 37 -5.86 4.08 -2.38
CA THR A 37 -6.94 4.95 -1.89
C THR A 37 -8.27 4.22 -1.90
N GLU A 38 -8.58 3.54 -3.00
CA GLU A 38 -9.82 2.77 -3.12
C GLU A 38 -9.91 1.67 -2.07
N ALA A 39 -8.83 0.94 -1.86
CA ALA A 39 -8.79 -0.13 -0.86
C ALA A 39 -8.92 0.42 0.56
N LEU A 40 -8.26 1.55 0.86
CA LEU A 40 -8.36 2.19 2.17
C LEU A 40 -9.79 2.68 2.43
N GLU A 41 -10.42 3.31 1.45
CA GLU A 41 -11.82 3.73 1.56
C GLU A 41 -12.74 2.55 1.83
N GLY A 42 -12.49 1.42 1.15
CA GLY A 42 -13.22 0.18 1.38
C GLY A 42 -13.04 -0.33 2.81
N CYS A 43 -11.82 -0.29 3.33
CA CYS A 43 -11.54 -0.66 4.71
C CYS A 43 -12.28 0.22 5.71
N VAL A 44 -12.26 1.54 5.50
CA VAL A 44 -12.96 2.49 6.38
C VAL A 44 -14.47 2.23 6.36
N GLY A 45 -15.04 2.04 5.17
CA GLY A 45 -16.47 1.73 5.03
C GLY A 45 -16.86 0.44 5.74
N ALA A 46 -16.03 -0.60 5.61
CA ALA A 46 -16.24 -1.87 6.28
C ALA A 46 -16.15 -1.72 7.80
N TRP A 47 -15.17 -0.95 8.28
CA TRP A 47 -15.02 -0.67 9.70
C TRP A 47 -16.25 0.07 10.25
N LEU A 48 -16.72 1.10 9.54
CA LEU A 48 -17.89 1.88 9.94
C LEU A 48 -19.16 1.04 10.00
N SER A 49 -19.30 0.04 9.13
CA SER A 49 -20.47 -0.85 9.11
C SER A 49 -20.26 -2.13 9.93
N ALA A 50 -19.15 -2.24 10.64
CA ALA A 50 -18.78 -3.40 11.46
C ALA A 50 -18.82 -4.72 10.66
N ASP A 51 -18.38 -4.67 9.41
CA ASP A 51 -18.34 -5.82 8.51
C ASP A 51 -16.92 -6.39 8.46
N ALA A 52 -16.65 -7.38 9.32
CA ALA A 52 -15.33 -7.98 9.44
C ALA A 52 -14.87 -8.68 8.15
N ASP A 53 -15.78 -9.33 7.44
CA ASP A 53 -15.44 -10.05 6.21
C ASP A 53 -15.02 -9.07 5.11
N GLN A 54 -15.72 -7.95 4.97
CA GLN A 54 -15.37 -6.91 4.02
C GLN A 54 -14.06 -6.23 4.41
N LEU A 55 -13.84 -5.98 5.71
CA LEU A 55 -12.59 -5.40 6.17
C LEU A 55 -11.41 -6.29 5.82
N GLU A 56 -11.52 -7.58 6.08
CA GLU A 56 -10.48 -8.55 5.71
C GLU A 56 -10.22 -8.56 4.21
N SER A 57 -11.27 -8.53 3.40
CA SER A 57 -11.18 -8.55 1.95
C SER A 57 -10.45 -7.33 1.40
N PHE A 58 -10.80 -6.14 1.88
CA PHE A 58 -10.13 -4.91 1.44
C PHE A 58 -8.69 -4.82 1.93
N ALA A 59 -8.41 -5.30 3.15
CA ALA A 59 -7.04 -5.36 3.66
C ALA A 59 -6.18 -6.31 2.82
N HIS A 60 -6.73 -7.44 2.42
CA HIS A 60 -6.05 -8.38 1.54
C HIS A 60 -5.75 -7.75 0.18
N ARG A 61 -6.70 -7.01 -0.39
CA ARG A 61 -6.51 -6.28 -1.65
C ARG A 61 -5.37 -5.26 -1.52
N LEU A 62 -5.35 -4.50 -0.41
CA LEU A 62 -4.29 -3.52 -0.17
C LEU A 62 -2.92 -4.19 -0.05
N LYS A 63 -2.86 -5.35 0.59
CA LYS A 63 -1.63 -6.14 0.67
C LYS A 63 -1.09 -6.47 -0.72
N GLY A 64 -1.96 -6.91 -1.63
CA GLY A 64 -1.58 -7.19 -3.01
C GLY A 64 -1.10 -5.94 -3.77
N THR A 65 -1.79 -4.82 -3.56
CA THR A 65 -1.41 -3.54 -4.16
C THR A 65 -0.02 -3.11 -3.68
N ALA A 66 0.25 -3.24 -2.38
CA ALA A 66 1.54 -2.92 -1.80
C ALA A 66 2.65 -3.82 -2.38
N ALA A 67 2.37 -5.10 -2.54
CA ALA A 67 3.34 -6.05 -3.08
C ALA A 67 3.75 -5.69 -4.51
N SER A 68 2.82 -5.19 -5.33
CA SER A 68 3.10 -4.84 -6.73
C SER A 68 4.11 -3.70 -6.87
N LEU A 69 4.16 -2.80 -5.89
CA LEU A 69 5.11 -1.68 -5.89
C LEU A 69 6.38 -1.98 -5.08
N GLY A 70 6.42 -3.09 -4.37
CA GLY A 70 7.50 -3.39 -3.44
C GLY A 70 7.41 -2.60 -2.15
N ALA A 71 6.21 -2.19 -1.75
CA ALA A 71 5.95 -1.40 -0.55
C ALA A 71 5.89 -2.31 0.67
N VAL A 72 7.07 -2.69 1.19
CA VAL A 72 7.21 -3.74 2.20
C VAL A 72 6.55 -3.41 3.54
N GLU A 73 6.69 -2.18 4.01
CA GLU A 73 6.08 -1.78 5.29
C GLU A 73 4.56 -1.69 5.16
N LEU A 74 4.07 -1.12 4.07
CA LEU A 74 2.63 -1.04 3.83
C LEU A 74 2.02 -2.45 3.72
N ARG A 75 2.70 -3.35 3.04
CA ARG A 75 2.26 -4.74 2.92
C ARG A 75 2.14 -5.38 4.29
N SER A 76 3.14 -5.20 5.15
CA SER A 76 3.14 -5.72 6.50
C SER A 76 1.98 -5.19 7.33
N GLN A 77 1.70 -3.87 7.22
CA GLN A 77 0.60 -3.25 7.96
C GLN A 77 -0.77 -3.70 7.44
N ALA A 78 -0.92 -3.86 6.13
CA ALA A 78 -2.15 -4.39 5.54
C ALA A 78 -2.40 -5.82 6.02
N GLU A 79 -1.35 -6.64 6.12
CA GLU A 79 -1.45 -8.00 6.64
C GLU A 79 -1.90 -8.00 8.11
N ARG A 80 -1.41 -7.07 8.93
CA ARG A 80 -1.84 -6.94 10.32
C ARG A 80 -3.32 -6.60 10.41
N LEU A 81 -3.81 -5.69 9.56
CA LEU A 81 -5.23 -5.36 9.55
C LEU A 81 -6.05 -6.57 9.10
N GLU A 82 -5.58 -7.31 8.12
CA GLU A 82 -6.23 -8.53 7.66
C GLU A 82 -6.39 -9.53 8.84
N MET A 83 -5.35 -9.70 9.62
CA MET A 83 -5.36 -10.57 10.80
C MET A 83 -6.27 -10.05 11.91
N ASP A 84 -6.35 -8.73 12.06
CA ASP A 84 -7.10 -8.08 13.13
C ASP A 84 -8.55 -7.74 12.73
N ALA A 85 -9.01 -8.17 11.56
CA ALA A 85 -10.33 -7.80 11.04
C ALA A 85 -11.50 -8.27 11.92
N GLY A 86 -11.29 -9.31 12.72
CA GLY A 86 -12.30 -9.81 13.66
C GLY A 86 -12.13 -9.32 15.10
N THR A 87 -11.20 -8.39 15.34
CA THR A 87 -10.92 -7.88 16.69
C THR A 87 -11.79 -6.66 17.03
N GLU A 88 -11.46 -5.99 18.15
CA GLU A 88 -12.19 -4.80 18.59
C GLU A 88 -12.05 -3.64 17.63
N ALA A 89 -13.11 -2.85 17.50
CA ALA A 89 -13.15 -1.68 16.61
C ALA A 89 -12.02 -0.68 16.88
N SER A 90 -11.62 -0.51 18.13
CA SER A 90 -10.54 0.41 18.49
C SER A 90 -9.18 -0.05 17.95
N ILE A 91 -8.94 -1.37 17.95
CA ILE A 91 -7.72 -1.94 17.38
C ILE A 91 -7.72 -1.75 15.87
N GLN A 92 -8.83 -2.03 15.23
CA GLN A 92 -9.01 -1.84 13.79
C GLN A 92 -8.78 -0.37 13.40
N ARG A 93 -9.32 0.57 14.18
CA ARG A 93 -9.15 1.99 13.94
C ARG A 93 -7.68 2.39 13.97
N ARG A 94 -6.93 1.87 14.93
CA ARG A 94 -5.49 2.13 15.04
C ARG A 94 -4.76 1.62 13.79
N ARG A 95 -5.10 0.41 13.33
CA ARG A 95 -4.51 -0.16 12.12
C ARG A 95 -4.81 0.69 10.88
N LEU A 96 -6.04 1.22 10.79
CA LEU A 96 -6.44 2.08 9.68
C LEU A 96 -5.65 3.39 9.67
N ASP A 97 -5.44 4.00 10.84
CA ASP A 97 -4.64 5.23 10.94
C ASP A 97 -3.18 4.98 10.54
N GLU A 98 -2.62 3.85 10.94
CA GLU A 98 -1.27 3.45 10.55
C GLU A 98 -1.17 3.23 9.04
N LEU A 99 -2.18 2.60 8.44
CA LEU A 99 -2.23 2.36 7.00
C LEU A 99 -2.27 3.66 6.21
N GLU A 100 -3.08 4.61 6.63
CA GLU A 100 -3.16 5.91 5.96
C GLU A 100 -1.79 6.58 5.91
N ARG A 101 -1.10 6.60 7.03
CA ARG A 101 0.27 7.16 7.12
C ARG A 101 1.26 6.38 6.28
N ALA A 102 1.14 5.06 6.26
CA ALA A 102 2.03 4.21 5.47
C ALA A 102 1.84 4.42 3.97
N ILE A 103 0.61 4.61 3.50
CA ILE A 103 0.34 4.92 2.10
C ILE A 103 1.01 6.24 1.72
N GLU A 104 0.84 7.28 2.53
CA GLU A 104 1.45 8.58 2.29
C GLU A 104 2.98 8.51 2.28
N ALA A 105 3.56 7.80 3.23
CA ALA A 105 5.03 7.63 3.31
C ALA A 105 5.56 6.84 2.13
N THR A 106 4.84 5.81 1.70
CA THR A 106 5.20 4.99 0.53
C THR A 106 5.20 5.84 -0.75
N CYS A 107 4.16 6.64 -0.94
CA CYS A 107 4.06 7.52 -2.11
C CYS A 107 5.20 8.54 -2.13
N ARG A 108 5.52 9.11 -0.98
CA ARG A 108 6.65 10.06 -0.89
C ARG A 108 7.98 9.39 -1.20
N ALA A 109 8.22 8.21 -0.63
CA ALA A 109 9.46 7.47 -0.87
C ALA A 109 9.62 7.13 -2.35
N TYR A 110 8.54 6.69 -2.98
CA TYR A 110 8.56 6.35 -4.39
C TYR A 110 8.76 7.60 -5.26
N ALA A 111 8.09 8.71 -4.96
CA ALA A 111 8.27 9.97 -5.68
C ALA A 111 9.72 10.47 -5.57
N ASP A 112 10.32 10.35 -4.39
CA ASP A 112 11.73 10.72 -4.20
C ASP A 112 12.65 9.82 -5.03
N TRP A 113 12.37 8.54 -5.08
CA TRP A 113 13.12 7.61 -5.91
C TRP A 113 13.02 7.96 -7.39
N LEU A 114 11.83 8.34 -7.87
CA LEU A 114 11.62 8.76 -9.26
C LEU A 114 12.53 9.92 -9.65
N GLN A 115 12.78 10.83 -8.73
CA GLN A 115 13.63 11.99 -9.01
C GLN A 115 15.13 11.66 -9.08
N ARG A 116 15.51 10.48 -8.57
CA ARG A 116 16.91 10.03 -8.55
C ARG A 116 17.27 9.12 -9.73
N VAL A 117 16.32 8.74 -10.53
CA VAL A 117 16.53 7.80 -11.64
C VAL A 117 16.44 8.43 -13.02
#